data_9ed59329e500ac75ea8efd3748724c9b
#
_entry.id   9ed59329e500ac75ea8efd3748724c9b
#
_cell.length_a   1.000
_cell.length_b   1.000
_cell.length_c   1.000
_cell.angle_alpha   90.00
_cell.angle_beta   90.00
_cell.angle_gamma   90.00
#
_symmetry.space_group_name_H-M   'P 1'
#
loop_
_entity.id
_entity.type
_entity.pdbx_description
1 polymer ?
#
loop_
_entity_poly.entity_id
_entity_poly.type
_entity_poly.pdbx_seq_one_letter_code
_entity_poly.pdbx_strand_id
1 'polypeptide(L)'
;MKNIRVIKTGIDVSKILEQIKEHPEDWGSQKNIKDKKIEQLDPTKYTVTVDVLQLIMGGIEKEGQYVGDTEICIQTPAYKKHTEVLKFLKTYFKKIRRCAFLSLPVGEIVGSHIDEGTYYLTKDRYHLSIQGKYRYSVGDETMIVEPGTFFWFNNKLPHGAENIGDEVRITFVFDAPHHKRNP
;
A
#
# COMPACT_ATOMS: atom_id res chain seq x y z
N MET A 1 -15.87 17.62 -3.50
CA MET A 1 -15.09 17.06 -2.34
C MET A 1 -13.75 16.62 -2.92
N LYS A 2 -12.61 16.91 -2.30
CA LYS A 2 -11.31 16.51 -2.85
C LYS A 2 -11.14 14.98 -2.78
N ASN A 3 -10.62 14.40 -3.86
CA ASN A 3 -10.35 12.96 -3.96
C ASN A 3 -8.98 12.58 -3.36
N ILE A 4 -8.09 13.56 -3.24
CA ILE A 4 -6.79 13.43 -2.60
C ILE A 4 -6.66 14.49 -1.49
N ARG A 5 -6.18 14.07 -0.32
CA ARG A 5 -5.95 14.98 0.81
C ARG A 5 -4.58 14.71 1.43
N VAL A 6 -3.65 15.63 1.23
CA VAL A 6 -2.38 15.63 1.94
C VAL A 6 -2.64 15.93 3.43
N ILE A 7 -2.16 15.06 4.28
CA ILE A 7 -2.29 15.16 5.75
C ILE A 7 -1.05 15.81 6.33
N LYS A 8 0.12 15.40 5.86
CA LYS A 8 1.41 15.96 6.29
C LYS A 8 2.48 15.75 5.21
N THR A 9 3.42 16.68 5.13
CA THR A 9 4.64 16.58 4.32
C THR A 9 5.87 16.69 5.21
N GLY A 10 7.04 16.36 4.66
CA GLY A 10 8.31 16.49 5.39
C GLY A 10 8.46 15.52 6.58
N ILE A 11 7.78 14.38 6.53
CA ILE A 11 7.98 13.31 7.52
C ILE A 11 9.35 12.70 7.26
N ASP A 12 10.17 12.60 8.32
CA ASP A 12 11.43 11.87 8.23
C ASP A 12 11.14 10.36 8.10
N VAL A 13 11.47 9.81 6.94
CA VAL A 13 11.27 8.39 6.60
C VAL A 13 12.59 7.61 6.52
N SER A 14 13.71 8.23 6.88
CA SER A 14 15.06 7.64 6.75
C SER A 14 15.17 6.30 7.47
N LYS A 15 14.75 6.22 8.73
CA LYS A 15 14.78 4.99 9.53
C LYS A 15 13.85 3.90 8.98
N ILE A 16 12.73 4.27 8.37
CA ILE A 16 11.85 3.31 7.70
C ILE A 16 12.56 2.74 6.47
N LEU A 17 13.20 3.61 5.68
CA LEU A 17 13.95 3.18 4.50
C LEU A 17 15.17 2.31 4.87
N GLU A 18 15.88 2.63 5.95
CA GLU A 18 16.98 1.80 6.47
C GLU A 18 16.47 0.38 6.80
N GLN A 19 15.39 0.26 7.56
CA GLN A 19 14.82 -1.06 7.88
C GLN A 19 14.38 -1.86 6.64
N ILE A 20 13.85 -1.19 5.62
CA ILE A 20 13.50 -1.85 4.36
C ILE A 20 14.77 -2.40 3.67
N LYS A 21 15.87 -1.66 3.69
CA LYS A 21 17.15 -2.07 3.11
C LYS A 21 17.85 -3.19 3.90
N GLU A 22 17.65 -3.23 5.21
CA GLU A 22 18.18 -4.28 6.09
C GLU A 22 17.49 -5.64 5.90
N HIS A 23 16.28 -5.63 5.34
CA HIS A 23 15.46 -6.83 5.16
C HIS A 23 14.98 -7.03 3.72
N PRO A 24 15.90 -7.15 2.74
CA PRO A 24 15.55 -7.33 1.34
C PRO A 24 14.80 -8.63 1.06
N GLU A 25 14.95 -9.64 1.92
CA GLU A 25 14.27 -10.93 1.85
C GLU A 25 12.75 -10.84 2.07
N ASP A 26 12.26 -9.75 2.66
CA ASP A 26 10.84 -9.56 2.95
C ASP A 26 10.03 -9.12 1.72
N TRP A 27 10.71 -8.70 0.64
CA TRP A 27 10.06 -8.39 -0.64
C TRP A 27 9.59 -9.65 -1.36
N GLY A 28 8.54 -9.52 -2.16
CA GLY A 28 7.96 -10.62 -2.91
C GLY A 28 7.15 -11.60 -2.07
N SER A 29 6.82 -11.24 -0.81
CA SER A 29 6.02 -12.09 0.09
C SER A 29 4.67 -12.51 -0.50
N GLN A 30 4.12 -11.75 -1.46
CA GLN A 30 2.92 -12.15 -2.21
C GLN A 30 3.21 -13.15 -3.33
N LYS A 31 4.43 -13.16 -3.93
CA LYS A 31 4.78 -14.15 -4.95
C LYS A 31 4.66 -15.56 -4.40
N ASN A 32 5.21 -15.81 -3.22
CA ASN A 32 5.18 -17.12 -2.57
C ASN A 32 3.75 -17.63 -2.24
N ILE A 33 2.79 -16.72 -2.13
CA ILE A 33 1.38 -17.03 -1.87
C ILE A 33 0.62 -17.17 -3.19
N LYS A 34 0.93 -16.34 -4.18
CA LYS A 34 0.30 -16.34 -5.51
C LYS A 34 0.79 -17.49 -6.38
N ASP A 35 2.07 -17.86 -6.33
CA ASP A 35 2.64 -18.94 -7.16
C ASP A 35 1.93 -20.29 -6.97
N LYS A 36 1.24 -20.47 -5.86
CA LYS A 36 0.38 -21.65 -5.65
C LYS A 36 -1.01 -21.56 -6.31
N LYS A 37 -1.42 -20.38 -6.83
CA LYS A 37 -2.76 -20.14 -7.42
C LYS A 37 -2.78 -19.34 -8.72
N ILE A 38 -1.64 -18.90 -9.25
CA ILE A 38 -1.55 -18.04 -10.44
C ILE A 38 -2.05 -18.74 -11.72
N GLU A 39 -2.06 -20.06 -11.79
CA GLU A 39 -2.63 -20.80 -12.92
C GLU A 39 -4.13 -20.54 -13.16
N GLN A 40 -4.81 -19.88 -12.22
CA GLN A 40 -6.26 -19.58 -12.30
C GLN A 40 -6.59 -18.10 -12.45
N LEU A 41 -5.62 -17.18 -12.46
CA LEU A 41 -5.85 -15.75 -12.57
C LEU A 41 -5.55 -15.27 -13.99
N ASP A 42 -6.47 -14.46 -14.54
CA ASP A 42 -6.29 -13.82 -15.85
C ASP A 42 -5.01 -12.98 -15.87
N PRO A 43 -3.96 -13.35 -16.61
CA PRO A 43 -2.68 -12.66 -16.62
C PRO A 43 -2.77 -11.24 -17.19
N THR A 44 -3.87 -10.88 -17.87
CA THR A 44 -4.08 -9.54 -18.43
C THR A 44 -4.52 -8.50 -17.39
N LYS A 45 -4.96 -8.95 -16.22
CA LYS A 45 -5.43 -8.06 -15.13
C LYS A 45 -4.37 -7.68 -14.09
N TYR A 46 -3.21 -8.30 -14.11
CA TYR A 46 -2.14 -8.07 -13.12
C TYR A 46 -0.82 -7.81 -13.83
N THR A 47 -0.54 -6.55 -14.12
CA THR A 47 0.82 -6.11 -14.49
C THR A 47 1.74 -6.26 -13.28
N VAL A 48 2.72 -7.16 -13.38
CA VAL A 48 3.60 -7.61 -12.29
C VAL A 48 4.80 -6.66 -12.12
N THR A 49 4.63 -5.37 -12.27
CA THR A 49 5.72 -4.40 -12.09
C THR A 49 5.86 -3.93 -10.64
N VAL A 50 4.83 -4.15 -9.82
CA VAL A 50 4.85 -3.77 -8.40
C VAL A 50 5.31 -4.96 -7.57
N ASP A 51 6.45 -4.80 -6.89
CA ASP A 51 6.84 -5.73 -5.83
C ASP A 51 6.23 -5.31 -4.48
N VAL A 52 5.93 -6.27 -3.62
CA VAL A 52 5.18 -6.04 -2.38
C VAL A 52 5.91 -6.64 -1.19
N LEU A 53 6.15 -5.81 -0.16
CA LEU A 53 6.57 -6.23 1.15
C LEU A 53 5.36 -6.12 2.10
N GLN A 54 4.74 -7.27 2.37
CA GLN A 54 3.49 -7.34 3.11
C GLN A 54 3.73 -7.40 4.63
N LEU A 55 3.13 -6.47 5.40
CA LEU A 55 3.20 -6.50 6.87
C LEU A 55 1.93 -7.09 7.48
N ILE A 56 0.77 -6.63 7.05
CA ILE A 56 -0.53 -7.18 7.43
C ILE A 56 -1.32 -7.45 6.16
N MET A 57 -1.67 -8.69 5.94
CA MET A 57 -2.40 -9.10 4.73
C MET A 57 -3.85 -9.45 5.04
N GLY A 58 -4.70 -9.40 4.02
CA GLY A 58 -6.05 -9.95 4.07
C GLY A 58 -6.03 -11.45 4.30
N GLY A 59 -7.07 -11.97 4.96
CA GLY A 59 -7.10 -13.29 5.55
C GLY A 59 -6.63 -14.42 4.65
N ILE A 60 -5.71 -15.18 5.21
CA ILE A 60 -5.44 -16.55 4.80
C ILE A 60 -6.20 -17.40 5.81
N GLU A 61 -7.22 -18.15 5.37
CA GLU A 61 -7.82 -19.16 6.20
C GLU A 61 -6.88 -20.36 6.37
N LYS A 62 -7.16 -21.18 7.39
CA LYS A 62 -6.45 -22.46 7.63
C LYS A 62 -6.31 -23.21 6.28
N GLU A 63 -5.11 -23.77 6.03
CA GLU A 63 -4.76 -24.53 4.82
C GLU A 63 -4.36 -23.72 3.58
N GLY A 64 -3.99 -22.44 3.74
CA GLY A 64 -3.42 -21.65 2.65
C GLY A 64 -4.43 -21.14 1.63
N GLN A 65 -5.72 -21.16 1.94
CA GLN A 65 -6.74 -20.53 1.12
C GLN A 65 -6.69 -19.02 1.32
N TYR A 66 -6.50 -18.28 0.21
CA TYR A 66 -6.60 -16.83 0.21
C TYR A 66 -8.06 -16.42 0.06
N VAL A 67 -8.61 -15.79 1.09
CA VAL A 67 -9.93 -15.15 1.03
C VAL A 67 -9.72 -13.66 0.81
N GLY A 68 -9.82 -13.20 -0.45
CA GLY A 68 -9.53 -11.82 -0.83
C GLY A 68 -10.41 -10.79 -0.14
N ASP A 69 -11.70 -11.05 -0.03
CA ASP A 69 -12.71 -10.13 0.52
C ASP A 69 -13.13 -10.51 1.94
N THR A 70 -12.26 -10.21 2.91
CA THR A 70 -12.49 -10.56 4.33
C THR A 70 -11.98 -9.48 5.28
N GLU A 71 -12.63 -9.35 6.42
CA GLU A 71 -12.18 -8.51 7.54
C GLU A 71 -11.03 -9.14 8.35
N ILE A 72 -10.74 -10.41 8.13
CA ILE A 72 -9.63 -11.11 8.80
C ILE A 72 -8.31 -10.53 8.27
N CYS A 73 -7.43 -10.14 9.17
CA CYS A 73 -6.11 -9.61 8.88
C CYS A 73 -5.05 -10.39 9.65
N ILE A 74 -4.00 -10.83 8.96
CA ILE A 74 -2.93 -11.66 9.51
C ILE A 74 -1.61 -10.89 9.40
N GLN A 75 -0.85 -10.83 10.50
CA GLN A 75 0.50 -10.30 10.49
C GLN A 75 1.45 -11.31 9.83
N THR A 76 2.29 -10.82 8.94
CA THR A 76 3.38 -11.61 8.35
C THR A 76 4.60 -11.64 9.28
N PRO A 77 5.60 -12.52 9.04
CA PRO A 77 6.87 -12.47 9.76
C PRO A 77 7.57 -11.10 9.64
N ALA A 78 7.47 -10.41 8.50
CA ALA A 78 8.04 -9.09 8.28
C ALA A 78 7.48 -8.01 9.23
N TYR A 79 6.24 -8.17 9.71
CA TYR A 79 5.61 -7.20 10.63
C TYR A 79 6.49 -6.88 11.85
N LYS A 80 7.17 -7.88 12.42
CA LYS A 80 8.01 -7.70 13.62
C LYS A 80 9.34 -7.01 13.33
N LYS A 81 9.80 -7.01 12.08
CA LYS A 81 11.06 -6.43 11.65
C LYS A 81 10.93 -4.93 11.34
N HIS A 82 9.82 -4.52 10.74
CA HIS A 82 9.58 -3.14 10.27
C HIS A 82 8.91 -2.26 11.34
N THR A 83 9.59 -2.07 12.46
CA THR A 83 9.02 -1.39 13.65
C THR A 83 8.88 0.12 13.49
N GLU A 84 9.72 0.77 12.67
CA GLU A 84 9.71 2.23 12.52
C GLU A 84 8.42 2.71 11.85
N VAL A 85 7.94 2.02 10.80
CA VAL A 85 6.66 2.37 10.21
C VAL A 85 5.49 2.10 11.16
N LEU A 86 5.60 1.09 12.05
CA LEU A 86 4.58 0.82 13.05
C LEU A 86 4.53 1.91 14.14
N LYS A 87 5.68 2.51 14.49
CA LYS A 87 5.73 3.69 15.38
C LYS A 87 5.02 4.88 14.73
N PHE A 88 5.30 5.14 13.45
CA PHE A 88 4.60 6.17 12.68
C PHE A 88 3.08 5.94 12.71
N LEU A 89 2.61 4.72 12.41
CA LEU A 89 1.18 4.41 12.40
C LEU A 89 0.51 4.69 13.75
N LYS A 90 1.14 4.32 14.86
CA LYS A 90 0.61 4.54 16.23
C LYS A 90 0.42 6.02 16.57
N THR A 91 1.14 6.92 15.89
CA THR A 91 1.00 8.37 16.07
C THR A 91 -0.36 8.88 15.54
N TYR A 92 -0.89 8.24 14.49
CA TYR A 92 -2.08 8.71 13.79
C TYR A 92 -3.30 7.81 13.98
N PHE A 93 -3.09 6.50 14.23
CA PHE A 93 -4.18 5.52 14.20
C PHE A 93 -4.15 4.58 15.39
N LYS A 94 -5.31 4.42 16.03
CA LYS A 94 -5.51 3.40 17.09
C LYS A 94 -5.62 1.99 16.51
N LYS A 95 -6.11 1.86 15.29
CA LYS A 95 -6.35 0.58 14.63
C LYS A 95 -6.04 0.71 13.15
N ILE A 96 -5.21 -0.18 12.66
CA ILE A 96 -4.92 -0.36 11.25
C ILE A 96 -5.37 -1.76 10.81
N ARG A 97 -5.52 -1.93 9.52
CA ARG A 97 -5.90 -3.17 8.87
C ARG A 97 -4.76 -3.64 7.96
N ARG A 98 -5.05 -3.97 6.70
CA ARG A 98 -4.02 -4.36 5.73
C ARG A 98 -2.99 -3.27 5.56
N CYS A 99 -1.73 -3.64 5.47
CA CYS A 99 -0.67 -2.70 5.15
C CYS A 99 0.54 -3.40 4.51
N ALA A 100 1.18 -2.69 3.60
CA ALA A 100 2.33 -3.17 2.85
C ALA A 100 3.20 -2.01 2.35
N PHE A 101 4.46 -2.29 2.05
CA PHE A 101 5.25 -1.45 1.15
C PHE A 101 5.06 -1.95 -0.28
N LEU A 102 4.96 -1.00 -1.20
CA LEU A 102 4.85 -1.23 -2.63
C LEU A 102 6.04 -0.58 -3.31
N SER A 103 6.79 -1.32 -4.12
CA SER A 103 7.84 -0.76 -4.96
C SER A 103 7.40 -0.69 -6.41
N LEU A 104 7.83 0.35 -7.13
CA LEU A 104 7.59 0.55 -8.55
C LEU A 104 8.89 1.02 -9.20
N PRO A 105 9.44 0.27 -10.17
CA PRO A 105 10.67 0.66 -10.86
C PRO A 105 10.55 2.02 -11.56
N VAL A 106 11.71 2.60 -11.92
CA VAL A 106 11.79 3.87 -12.64
C VAL A 106 11.05 3.76 -13.98
N GLY A 107 10.22 4.75 -14.29
CA GLY A 107 9.46 4.83 -15.54
C GLY A 107 8.23 3.91 -15.61
N GLU A 108 8.02 3.06 -14.61
CA GLU A 108 6.89 2.12 -14.60
C GLU A 108 5.61 2.79 -14.10
N ILE A 109 4.47 2.20 -14.51
CA ILE A 109 3.13 2.71 -14.25
C ILE A 109 2.28 1.63 -13.57
N VAL A 110 1.63 2.00 -12.48
CA VAL A 110 0.46 1.29 -11.98
C VAL A 110 -0.76 1.82 -12.71
N GLY A 111 -1.35 1.01 -13.57
CA GLY A 111 -2.53 1.39 -14.36
C GLY A 111 -3.71 1.79 -13.48
N SER A 112 -4.63 2.54 -14.08
CA SER A 112 -5.84 2.98 -13.38
C SER A 112 -6.72 1.79 -13.00
N HIS A 113 -7.05 1.67 -11.71
CA HIS A 113 -7.88 0.61 -11.14
C HIS A 113 -8.70 1.15 -9.96
N ILE A 114 -9.69 0.37 -9.55
CA ILE A 114 -10.48 0.62 -8.34
C ILE A 114 -10.18 -0.52 -7.36
N ASP A 115 -10.05 -0.19 -6.09
CA ASP A 115 -9.98 -1.22 -5.04
C ASP A 115 -11.34 -1.90 -4.88
N GLU A 116 -11.45 -3.12 -5.38
CA GLU A 116 -12.70 -3.87 -5.38
C GLU A 116 -12.88 -4.73 -4.12
N GLY A 117 -14.15 -5.02 -3.79
CA GLY A 117 -14.55 -5.87 -2.69
C GLY A 117 -15.18 -5.14 -1.52
N THR A 118 -15.99 -5.87 -0.75
CA THR A 118 -16.76 -5.31 0.38
C THR A 118 -15.85 -4.81 1.51
N TYR A 119 -14.65 -5.39 1.64
CA TYR A 119 -13.63 -4.95 2.58
C TYR A 119 -13.34 -3.46 2.44
N TYR A 120 -13.13 -2.97 1.20
CA TYR A 120 -12.75 -1.58 0.96
C TYR A 120 -13.89 -0.59 1.15
N LEU A 121 -15.15 -1.03 1.12
CA LEU A 121 -16.31 -0.14 1.31
C LEU A 121 -16.30 0.53 2.69
N THR A 122 -15.71 -0.11 3.69
CA THR A 122 -15.70 0.35 5.09
C THR A 122 -14.34 0.84 5.55
N LYS A 123 -13.38 1.04 4.65
CA LYS A 123 -12.01 1.46 4.96
C LYS A 123 -11.62 2.73 4.23
N ASP A 124 -10.84 3.54 4.90
CA ASP A 124 -10.06 4.63 4.32
C ASP A 124 -8.66 4.13 4.02
N ARG A 125 -8.12 4.46 2.85
CA ARG A 125 -6.78 4.10 2.42
C ARG A 125 -5.86 5.28 2.42
N TYR A 126 -4.64 5.04 2.89
CA TYR A 126 -3.61 6.04 3.09
C TYR A 126 -2.30 5.59 2.48
N HIS A 127 -1.51 6.57 2.04
CA HIS A 127 -0.13 6.38 1.60
C HIS A 127 0.83 7.25 2.41
N LEU A 128 1.99 6.66 2.76
CA LEU A 128 3.19 7.39 3.17
C LEU A 128 4.26 7.10 2.12
N SER A 129 4.72 8.15 1.41
CA SER A 129 5.81 8.02 0.45
C SER A 129 7.15 7.87 1.18
N ILE A 130 7.91 6.83 0.85
CA ILE A 130 9.19 6.50 1.51
C ILE A 130 10.38 6.88 0.62
N GLN A 131 10.32 6.57 -0.68
CA GLN A 131 11.39 6.83 -1.64
C GLN A 131 10.82 7.13 -3.02
N GLY A 132 11.55 7.91 -3.79
CA GLY A 132 11.24 8.22 -5.18
C GLY A 132 10.13 9.25 -5.35
N LYS A 133 10.15 9.92 -6.50
CA LYS A 133 9.17 10.93 -6.90
C LYS A 133 8.19 10.31 -7.89
N TYR A 134 6.90 10.52 -7.67
CA TYR A 134 5.89 9.94 -8.55
C TYR A 134 4.67 10.82 -8.73
N ARG A 135 3.97 10.60 -9.84
CA ARG A 135 2.64 11.15 -10.08
C ARG A 135 1.60 10.18 -9.55
N TYR A 136 0.62 10.68 -8.79
CA TYR A 136 -0.51 9.92 -8.30
C TYR A 136 -1.81 10.54 -8.77
N SER A 137 -2.71 9.74 -9.34
CA SER A 137 -3.98 10.20 -9.88
C SER A 137 -5.15 9.48 -9.22
N VAL A 138 -6.25 10.20 -8.94
CA VAL A 138 -7.50 9.67 -8.39
C VAL A 138 -8.68 10.40 -9.03
N GLY A 139 -9.46 9.70 -9.84
CA GLY A 139 -10.48 10.32 -10.66
C GLY A 139 -9.87 11.39 -11.60
N ASP A 140 -10.32 12.61 -11.45
CA ASP A 140 -9.84 13.78 -12.20
C ASP A 140 -8.72 14.57 -11.49
N GLU A 141 -8.37 14.19 -10.27
CA GLU A 141 -7.30 14.84 -9.51
C GLU A 141 -5.95 14.13 -9.71
N THR A 142 -4.90 14.94 -9.82
CA THR A 142 -3.53 14.46 -9.92
C THR A 142 -2.61 15.28 -9.02
N MET A 143 -1.64 14.63 -8.38
CA MET A 143 -0.59 15.31 -7.63
C MET A 143 0.78 14.68 -7.84
N ILE A 144 1.82 15.48 -7.64
CA ILE A 144 3.21 14.99 -7.53
C ILE A 144 3.49 14.69 -6.05
N VAL A 145 4.04 13.52 -5.81
CA VAL A 145 4.34 13.01 -4.47
C VAL A 145 5.84 12.89 -4.30
N GLU A 146 6.35 13.46 -3.22
CA GLU A 146 7.74 13.39 -2.79
C GLU A 146 7.86 12.54 -1.51
N PRO A 147 9.05 11.99 -1.19
CA PRO A 147 9.28 11.26 0.06
C PRO A 147 8.86 12.08 1.30
N GLY A 148 8.33 11.40 2.31
CA GLY A 148 7.80 12.04 3.52
C GLY A 148 6.41 12.65 3.36
N THR A 149 5.75 12.45 2.22
CA THR A 149 4.36 12.88 2.01
C THR A 149 3.40 11.80 2.51
N PHE A 150 2.53 12.19 3.45
CA PHE A 150 1.46 11.37 3.99
C PHE A 150 0.11 11.89 3.54
N PHE A 151 -0.70 11.04 2.89
CA PHE A 151 -1.99 11.44 2.33
C PHE A 151 -3.04 10.33 2.36
N TRP A 152 -4.29 10.77 2.39
CA TRP A 152 -5.48 9.97 2.14
C TRP A 152 -5.92 10.15 0.69
N PHE A 153 -6.51 9.11 0.12
CA PHE A 153 -7.19 9.21 -1.17
C PHE A 153 -8.47 8.38 -1.21
N ASN A 154 -9.37 8.75 -2.11
CA ASN A 154 -10.61 8.02 -2.33
C ASN A 154 -10.37 6.78 -3.19
N ASN A 155 -10.08 5.67 -2.54
CA ASN A 155 -9.81 4.39 -3.19
C ASN A 155 -11.03 3.71 -3.85
N LYS A 156 -12.22 4.36 -3.82
CA LYS A 156 -13.43 3.95 -4.51
C LYS A 156 -13.54 4.57 -5.91
N LEU A 157 -12.61 5.45 -6.27
CA LEU A 157 -12.48 6.01 -7.61
C LEU A 157 -11.29 5.37 -8.34
N PRO A 158 -11.30 5.39 -9.69
CA PRO A 158 -10.14 4.97 -10.46
C PRO A 158 -8.89 5.72 -10.01
N HIS A 159 -7.82 5.01 -9.70
CA HIS A 159 -6.56 5.58 -9.23
C HIS A 159 -5.37 4.81 -9.78
N GLY A 160 -4.24 5.48 -9.86
CA GLY A 160 -3.01 4.93 -10.40
C GLY A 160 -1.79 5.76 -10.03
N ALA A 161 -0.61 5.26 -10.38
CA ALA A 161 0.66 5.92 -10.09
C ALA A 161 1.64 5.73 -11.24
N GLU A 162 2.48 6.74 -11.48
CA GLU A 162 3.57 6.71 -12.44
C GLU A 162 4.85 7.14 -11.72
N ASN A 163 5.88 6.30 -11.76
CA ASN A 163 7.19 6.67 -11.24
C ASN A 163 7.89 7.60 -12.24
N ILE A 164 7.94 8.90 -11.91
CA ILE A 164 8.53 9.96 -12.73
C ILE A 164 9.90 10.42 -12.19
N GLY A 165 10.40 9.76 -11.16
CA GLY A 165 11.71 10.02 -10.58
C GLY A 165 12.81 9.16 -11.22
N ASP A 166 13.99 9.27 -10.67
CA ASP A 166 15.22 8.56 -11.05
C ASP A 166 15.57 7.40 -10.09
N GLU A 167 14.73 7.19 -9.09
CA GLU A 167 14.85 6.10 -8.12
C GLU A 167 13.61 5.21 -8.13
N VAL A 168 13.77 3.98 -7.64
CA VAL A 168 12.64 3.10 -7.36
C VAL A 168 11.68 3.79 -6.37
N ARG A 169 10.42 3.92 -6.75
CA ARG A 169 9.40 4.40 -5.83
C ARG A 169 9.12 3.35 -4.77
N ILE A 170 9.14 3.75 -3.50
CA ILE A 170 8.65 2.94 -2.37
C ILE A 170 7.56 3.72 -1.64
N THR A 171 6.38 3.12 -1.53
CA THR A 171 5.24 3.72 -0.82
C THR A 171 4.71 2.72 0.19
N PHE A 172 4.47 3.18 1.40
CA PHE A 172 3.73 2.43 2.41
C PHE A 172 2.24 2.70 2.24
N VAL A 173 1.46 1.65 1.94
CA VAL A 173 0.00 1.69 1.84
C VAL A 173 -0.62 0.99 3.04
N PHE A 174 -1.68 1.57 3.60
CA PHE A 174 -2.42 0.94 4.69
C PHE A 174 -3.88 1.36 4.74
N ASP A 175 -4.68 0.51 5.34
CA ASP A 175 -6.11 0.70 5.51
C ASP A 175 -6.44 0.92 7.00
N ALA A 176 -7.31 1.88 7.26
CA ALA A 176 -7.90 2.13 8.57
C ALA A 176 -9.43 2.13 8.48
N PRO A 177 -10.14 1.76 9.56
CA PRO A 177 -11.59 1.94 9.60
C PRO A 177 -11.95 3.40 9.29
N HIS A 178 -13.06 3.61 8.57
CA HIS A 178 -13.55 4.98 8.35
C HIS A 178 -13.59 5.74 9.68
N HIS A 179 -12.90 6.86 9.73
CA HIS A 179 -13.21 7.83 10.78
C HIS A 179 -14.62 8.33 10.50
N LYS A 180 -15.54 8.07 11.42
CA LYS A 180 -16.82 8.76 11.40
C LYS A 180 -16.47 10.25 11.37
N ARG A 181 -16.64 10.87 10.21
CA ARG A 181 -16.58 12.32 10.11
C ARG A 181 -17.74 12.80 10.97
N ASN A 182 -17.45 13.45 12.10
CA ASN A 182 -18.47 14.26 12.73
C ASN A 182 -18.91 15.26 11.66
N PRO A 183 -20.22 15.40 11.45
CA PRO A 183 -20.79 16.27 10.42
C PRO A 183 -20.31 17.71 10.59
#